data_062e782c6ca9595c38de2439cf7a67a3
#
_entry.id   062e782c6ca9595c38de2439cf7a67a3
#
_cell.length_a   1.000
_cell.length_b   1.000
_cell.length_c   1.000
_cell.angle_alpha   90.00
_cell.angle_beta   90.00
_cell.angle_gamma   90.00
#
_symmetry.space_group_name_H-M   'P 1'
#
loop_
_entity.id
_entity.type
_entity.pdbx_description
1 polymer ?
#
loop_
_entity_poly.entity_id
_entity_poly.type
_entity_poly.pdbx_seq_one_letter_code
_entity_poly.pdbx_strand_id
1 'polypeptide(L)'
;MGKSEKQIEKEKARNQRIIDTAFQIFVEKKIEAVTMEEIARKAGIGRATLFRCYSSKPELVMAVCTAKWKAYFDKLDAIRPLESIHDIPAIDRFIFTLDGYIDMYQNHKDLLQYNDNFNHYMVHQKGIAAEKYEEFYKSLYSMN
;
A
#
# COMPACT_ATOMS: atom_id res chain seq x y z
N MET A 1 -8.29 29.84 5.95
CA MET A 1 -9.55 29.30 5.40
C MET A 1 -9.32 27.88 4.88
N GLY A 2 -10.17 26.94 5.28
CA GLY A 2 -10.07 25.58 4.84
C GLY A 2 -10.42 25.38 3.35
N LYS A 3 -9.95 24.27 2.78
CA LYS A 3 -10.33 23.86 1.43
C LYS A 3 -11.82 23.53 1.37
N SER A 4 -12.47 23.80 0.24
CA SER A 4 -13.86 23.39 0.04
C SER A 4 -13.97 21.86 -0.03
N GLU A 5 -15.15 21.31 0.29
CA GLU A 5 -15.43 19.87 0.18
C GLU A 5 -15.10 19.33 -1.21
N LYS A 6 -15.42 20.07 -2.27
CA LYS A 6 -15.09 19.71 -3.66
C LYS A 6 -13.59 19.60 -3.90
N GLN A 7 -12.78 20.47 -3.29
CA GLN A 7 -11.33 20.43 -3.42
C GLN A 7 -10.75 19.21 -2.69
N ILE A 8 -11.25 18.91 -1.49
CA ILE A 8 -10.84 17.74 -0.71
C ILE A 8 -11.17 16.45 -1.48
N GLU A 9 -12.36 16.35 -2.06
CA GLU A 9 -12.77 15.19 -2.86
C GLU A 9 -11.91 15.03 -4.13
N LYS A 10 -11.60 16.14 -4.82
CA LYS A 10 -10.70 16.12 -5.98
C LYS A 10 -9.30 15.63 -5.61
N GLU A 11 -8.78 16.08 -4.48
CA GLU A 11 -7.47 15.64 -3.99
C GLU A 11 -7.47 14.16 -3.62
N LYS A 12 -8.52 13.68 -2.94
CA LYS A 12 -8.69 12.26 -2.63
C LYS A 12 -8.75 11.40 -3.90
N ALA A 13 -9.55 11.82 -4.87
CA ALA A 13 -9.67 11.10 -6.14
C ALA A 13 -8.34 11.07 -6.91
N ARG A 14 -7.62 12.19 -6.91
CA ARG A 14 -6.29 12.27 -7.52
C ARG A 14 -5.29 11.36 -6.81
N ASN A 15 -5.24 11.38 -5.50
CA ASN A 15 -4.35 10.54 -4.71
C ASN A 15 -4.65 9.06 -4.92
N GLN A 16 -5.92 8.68 -4.95
CA GLN A 16 -6.32 7.31 -5.24
C GLN A 16 -5.87 6.88 -6.65
N ARG A 17 -6.02 7.75 -7.63
CA ARG A 17 -5.56 7.49 -9.01
C ARG A 17 -4.04 7.33 -9.07
N ILE A 18 -3.28 8.14 -8.35
CA ILE A 18 -1.82 7.99 -8.25
C ILE A 18 -1.46 6.64 -7.65
N ILE A 19 -2.08 6.28 -6.53
CA ILE A 19 -1.84 5.01 -5.84
C ILE A 19 -2.16 3.82 -6.75
N ASP A 20 -3.32 3.81 -7.39
CA ASP A 20 -3.74 2.72 -8.27
C ASP A 20 -2.85 2.59 -9.50
N THR A 21 -2.48 3.72 -10.11
CA THR A 21 -1.57 3.75 -11.26
C THR A 21 -0.18 3.25 -10.88
N ALA A 22 0.37 3.74 -9.78
CA ALA A 22 1.68 3.33 -9.30
C ALA A 22 1.69 1.83 -8.94
N PHE A 23 0.65 1.34 -8.28
CA PHE A 23 0.51 -0.08 -7.95
C PHE A 23 0.56 -0.96 -9.20
N GLN A 24 -0.22 -0.64 -10.23
CA GLN A 24 -0.24 -1.39 -11.49
C GLN A 24 1.15 -1.46 -12.13
N ILE A 25 1.84 -0.33 -12.20
CA ILE A 25 3.18 -0.27 -12.80
C ILE A 25 4.19 -1.08 -11.97
N PHE A 26 4.14 -0.96 -10.65
CA PHE A 26 5.07 -1.64 -9.74
C PHE A 26 4.83 -3.14 -9.64
N VAL A 27 3.65 -3.63 -9.98
CA VAL A 27 3.37 -5.07 -10.13
C VAL A 27 3.94 -5.60 -11.44
N GLU A 28 3.82 -4.85 -12.52
CA GLU A 28 4.27 -5.25 -13.86
C GLU A 28 5.79 -5.13 -14.06
N LYS A 29 6.40 -4.16 -13.39
CA LYS A 29 7.83 -3.85 -13.53
C LYS A 29 8.52 -3.82 -12.18
N LYS A 30 9.82 -4.07 -12.17
CA LYS A 30 10.64 -3.83 -10.98
C LYS A 30 10.60 -2.34 -10.62
N ILE A 31 10.45 -2.05 -9.34
CA ILE A 31 10.33 -0.67 -8.84
C ILE A 31 11.54 0.18 -9.25
N GLU A 32 12.74 -0.42 -9.24
CA GLU A 32 13.98 0.24 -9.66
C GLU A 32 13.92 0.78 -11.09
N ALA A 33 13.21 0.10 -11.97
CA ALA A 33 13.10 0.46 -13.38
C ALA A 33 12.03 1.52 -13.68
N VAL A 34 11.21 1.90 -12.69
CA VAL A 34 10.10 2.84 -12.85
C VAL A 34 10.53 4.24 -12.41
N THR A 35 10.22 5.26 -13.21
CA THR A 35 10.47 6.67 -12.87
C THR A 35 9.21 7.37 -12.38
N MET A 36 9.39 8.42 -11.58
CA MET A 36 8.28 9.29 -11.15
C MET A 36 7.59 9.95 -12.34
N GLU A 37 8.35 10.30 -13.38
CA GLU A 37 7.83 10.87 -14.63
C GLU A 37 6.89 9.90 -15.35
N GLU A 38 7.23 8.63 -15.41
CA GLU A 38 6.37 7.59 -15.99
C GLU A 38 5.05 7.46 -15.22
N ILE A 39 5.11 7.47 -13.90
CA ILE A 39 3.93 7.40 -13.04
C ILE A 39 3.04 8.63 -13.25
N ALA A 40 3.61 9.84 -13.23
CA ALA A 40 2.87 11.08 -13.46
C ALA A 40 2.15 11.07 -14.82
N ARG A 41 2.85 10.67 -15.87
CA ARG A 41 2.29 10.57 -17.23
C ARG A 41 1.12 9.59 -17.28
N LYS A 42 1.27 8.41 -16.74
CA LYS A 42 0.21 7.38 -16.72
C LYS A 42 -0.96 7.74 -15.81
N ALA A 43 -0.71 8.46 -14.71
CA ALA A 43 -1.76 8.97 -13.83
C ALA A 43 -2.46 10.23 -14.40
N GLY A 44 -1.97 10.79 -15.51
CA GLY A 44 -2.55 11.96 -16.14
C GLY A 44 -2.35 13.24 -15.33
N ILE A 45 -1.22 13.38 -14.64
CA ILE A 45 -0.88 14.55 -13.83
C ILE A 45 0.50 15.08 -14.19
N GLY A 46 0.76 16.35 -13.86
CA GLY A 46 2.08 16.94 -14.03
C GLY A 46 3.10 16.38 -13.04
N ARG A 47 4.38 16.37 -13.46
CA ARG A 47 5.50 15.96 -12.61
C ARG A 47 5.54 16.74 -11.29
N ALA A 48 5.39 18.05 -11.35
CA ALA A 48 5.39 18.91 -10.17
C ALA A 48 4.25 18.57 -9.19
N THR A 49 3.09 18.22 -9.71
CA THR A 49 1.95 17.79 -8.89
C THR A 49 2.25 16.48 -8.17
N LEU A 50 2.84 15.51 -8.86
CA LEU A 50 3.24 14.25 -8.24
C LEU A 50 4.26 14.46 -7.12
N PHE A 51 5.31 15.25 -7.36
CA PHE A 51 6.34 15.53 -6.36
C PHE A 51 5.85 16.37 -5.17
N ARG A 52 4.76 17.12 -5.31
CA ARG A 52 4.09 17.75 -4.17
C ARG A 52 3.34 16.74 -3.31
N CYS A 53 2.76 15.73 -3.93
CA CYS A 53 2.03 14.69 -3.19
C CYS A 53 2.98 13.69 -2.52
N TYR A 54 4.05 13.33 -3.21
CA TYR A 54 5.04 12.34 -2.78
C TYR A 54 6.42 12.84 -3.17
N SER A 55 7.24 13.21 -2.20
CA SER A 55 8.51 13.89 -2.45
C SER A 55 9.58 13.00 -3.09
N SER A 56 9.41 11.70 -3.02
CA SER A 56 10.35 10.72 -3.57
C SER A 56 9.66 9.42 -3.97
N LYS A 57 10.33 8.63 -4.80
CA LYS A 57 9.83 7.29 -5.17
C LYS A 57 9.69 6.35 -3.95
N PRO A 58 10.65 6.26 -3.01
CA PRO A 58 10.44 5.45 -1.80
C PRO A 58 9.22 5.86 -0.99
N GLU A 59 8.93 7.15 -0.87
CA GLU A 59 7.74 7.65 -0.18
C GLU A 59 6.46 7.17 -0.87
N LEU A 60 6.39 7.29 -2.19
CA LEU A 60 5.25 6.78 -2.97
C LEU A 60 5.10 5.27 -2.84
N VAL A 61 6.20 4.54 -2.91
CA VAL A 61 6.21 3.06 -2.78
C VAL A 61 5.65 2.62 -1.41
N MET A 62 6.05 3.30 -0.33
CA MET A 62 5.50 3.04 1.02
C MET A 62 4.02 3.41 1.12
N ALA A 63 3.61 4.52 0.52
CA ALA A 63 2.20 4.94 0.51
C ALA A 63 1.31 3.94 -0.24
N VAL A 64 1.77 3.40 -1.36
CA VAL A 64 1.07 2.35 -2.11
C VAL A 64 0.94 1.08 -1.28
N CYS A 65 2.00 0.65 -0.61
CA CYS A 65 1.99 -0.51 0.28
C CYS A 65 0.93 -0.35 1.38
N THR A 66 0.97 0.76 2.09
CA THR A 66 0.03 1.07 3.17
C THR A 66 -1.42 1.08 2.66
N ALA A 67 -1.69 1.77 1.55
CA ALA A 67 -3.05 1.88 1.00
C ALA A 67 -3.62 0.54 0.57
N LYS A 68 -2.82 -0.30 -0.11
CA LYS A 68 -3.29 -1.59 -0.62
C LYS A 68 -3.50 -2.62 0.49
N TRP A 69 -2.63 -2.67 1.49
CA TRP A 69 -2.83 -3.53 2.65
C TRP A 69 -4.00 -3.08 3.51
N LYS A 70 -4.15 -1.76 3.71
CA LYS A 70 -5.31 -1.23 4.42
C LYS A 70 -6.62 -1.62 3.74
N ALA A 71 -6.72 -1.48 2.42
CA ALA A 71 -7.90 -1.87 1.66
C ALA A 71 -8.21 -3.37 1.79
N TYR A 72 -7.18 -4.22 1.79
CA TYR A 72 -7.32 -5.65 2.01
C TYR A 72 -7.85 -5.97 3.41
N PHE A 73 -7.25 -5.40 4.45
CA PHE A 73 -7.68 -5.62 5.83
C PHE A 73 -9.07 -5.05 6.11
N ASP A 74 -9.42 -3.90 5.53
CA ASP A 74 -10.77 -3.34 5.66
C ASP A 74 -11.83 -4.29 5.06
N LYS A 75 -11.53 -4.96 3.96
CA LYS A 75 -12.41 -5.99 3.38
C LYS A 75 -12.54 -7.22 4.29
N LEU A 76 -11.44 -7.68 4.87
CA LEU A 76 -11.47 -8.80 5.82
C LEU A 76 -12.29 -8.45 7.06
N ASP A 77 -12.10 -7.25 7.61
CA ASP A 77 -12.82 -6.79 8.78
C ASP A 77 -14.33 -6.67 8.54
N ALA A 78 -14.75 -6.27 7.33
CA ALA A 78 -16.16 -6.24 6.93
C ALA A 78 -16.80 -7.64 6.89
N ILE A 79 -16.03 -8.68 6.55
CA ILE A 79 -16.49 -10.06 6.51
C ILE A 79 -16.49 -10.67 7.92
N ARG A 80 -15.45 -10.40 8.70
CA ARG A 80 -15.28 -10.92 10.05
C ARG A 80 -14.51 -9.90 10.90
N PRO A 81 -15.20 -9.18 11.81
CA PRO A 81 -14.55 -8.16 12.64
C PRO A 81 -13.36 -8.73 13.40
N LEU A 82 -12.19 -8.09 13.25
CA LEU A 82 -10.93 -8.51 13.88
C LEU A 82 -11.02 -8.50 15.41
N GLU A 83 -11.85 -7.63 15.98
CA GLU A 83 -12.11 -7.56 17.43
C GLU A 83 -12.71 -8.86 17.99
N SER A 84 -13.46 -9.60 17.17
CA SER A 84 -14.07 -10.86 17.58
C SER A 84 -13.13 -12.08 17.52
N ILE A 85 -11.93 -11.92 16.95
CA ILE A 85 -10.99 -13.05 16.77
C ILE A 85 -10.48 -13.58 18.11
N HIS A 86 -10.37 -12.73 19.12
CA HIS A 86 -9.90 -13.14 20.45
C HIS A 86 -10.91 -14.02 21.19
N ASP A 87 -12.18 -13.93 20.83
CA ASP A 87 -13.28 -14.65 21.52
C ASP A 87 -13.56 -16.04 20.92
N ILE A 88 -12.87 -16.40 19.83
CA ILE A 88 -13.05 -17.71 19.18
C ILE A 88 -11.97 -18.72 19.60
N PRO A 89 -12.27 -20.02 19.60
CA PRO A 89 -11.29 -21.06 19.91
C PRO A 89 -10.03 -20.97 19.06
N ALA A 90 -8.89 -21.34 19.63
CA ALA A 90 -7.60 -21.26 18.95
C ALA A 90 -7.57 -22.01 17.61
N ILE A 91 -8.26 -23.15 17.53
CA ILE A 91 -8.34 -23.93 16.28
C ILE A 91 -9.09 -23.17 15.18
N ASP A 92 -10.15 -22.46 15.54
CA ASP A 92 -10.91 -21.67 14.57
C ASP A 92 -10.11 -20.45 14.09
N ARG A 93 -9.33 -19.83 14.97
CA ARG A 93 -8.37 -18.77 14.58
C ARG A 93 -7.33 -19.29 13.60
N PHE A 94 -6.80 -20.48 13.84
CA PHE A 94 -5.83 -21.11 12.95
C PHE A 94 -6.44 -21.39 11.57
N ILE A 95 -7.64 -21.97 11.52
CA ILE A 95 -8.37 -22.21 10.26
C ILE A 95 -8.63 -20.91 9.53
N PHE A 96 -9.08 -19.87 10.21
CA PHE A 96 -9.32 -18.55 9.63
C PHE A 96 -8.04 -17.97 9.03
N THR A 97 -6.90 -18.12 9.71
CA THR A 97 -5.60 -17.65 9.20
C THR A 97 -5.20 -18.41 7.94
N LEU A 98 -5.38 -19.73 7.92
CA LEU A 98 -5.10 -20.54 6.73
C LEU A 98 -5.99 -20.15 5.54
N ASP A 99 -7.28 -19.96 5.79
CA ASP A 99 -8.22 -19.51 4.75
C ASP A 99 -7.82 -18.14 4.19
N GLY A 100 -7.34 -17.23 5.04
CA GLY A 100 -6.81 -15.94 4.62
C GLY A 100 -5.58 -16.07 3.72
N TYR A 101 -4.65 -16.97 4.04
CA TYR A 101 -3.51 -17.25 3.18
C TYR A 101 -3.93 -17.86 1.83
N ILE A 102 -4.87 -18.79 1.84
CA ILE A 102 -5.39 -19.41 0.61
C ILE A 102 -6.05 -18.35 -0.28
N ASP A 103 -6.92 -17.51 0.30
CA ASP A 103 -7.56 -16.41 -0.40
C ASP A 103 -6.53 -15.46 -1.02
N MET A 104 -5.50 -15.09 -0.26
CA MET A 104 -4.42 -14.23 -0.74
C MET A 104 -3.73 -14.83 -1.97
N TYR A 105 -3.35 -16.11 -1.91
CA TYR A 105 -2.71 -16.79 -3.04
C TYR A 105 -3.63 -17.00 -4.24
N GLN A 106 -4.91 -17.16 -4.02
CA GLN A 106 -5.86 -17.40 -5.12
C GLN A 106 -6.34 -16.11 -5.77
N ASN A 107 -6.61 -15.07 -4.98
CA ASN A 107 -7.36 -13.90 -5.41
C ASN A 107 -6.57 -12.58 -5.35
N HIS A 108 -5.40 -12.56 -4.70
CA HIS A 108 -4.62 -11.34 -4.47
C HIS A 108 -3.14 -11.50 -4.87
N LYS A 109 -2.89 -12.16 -5.99
CA LYS A 109 -1.53 -12.41 -6.51
C LYS A 109 -0.77 -11.12 -6.82
N ASP A 110 -1.46 -10.09 -7.26
CA ASP A 110 -0.92 -8.77 -7.53
C ASP A 110 -0.39 -8.10 -6.25
N LEU A 111 -1.12 -8.21 -5.14
CA LEU A 111 -0.69 -7.68 -3.85
C LEU A 111 0.55 -8.43 -3.32
N LEU A 112 0.58 -9.75 -3.46
CA LEU A 112 1.76 -10.56 -3.10
C LEU A 112 2.97 -10.20 -3.96
N GLN A 113 2.78 -10.04 -5.26
CA GLN A 113 3.85 -9.64 -6.18
C GLN A 113 4.36 -8.24 -5.85
N TYR A 114 3.45 -7.32 -5.56
CA TYR A 114 3.83 -5.98 -5.10
C TYR A 114 4.65 -6.03 -3.81
N ASN A 115 4.20 -6.81 -2.84
CA ASN A 115 4.89 -6.93 -1.55
C ASN A 115 6.32 -7.48 -1.71
N ASP A 116 6.52 -8.44 -2.58
CA ASP A 116 7.83 -8.99 -2.90
C ASP A 116 8.74 -7.93 -3.54
N ASN A 117 8.24 -7.24 -4.56
CA ASN A 117 8.95 -6.14 -5.21
C ASN A 117 9.26 -4.99 -4.23
N PHE A 118 8.31 -4.66 -3.36
CA PHE A 118 8.46 -3.65 -2.31
C PHE A 118 9.60 -3.99 -1.35
N ASN A 119 9.60 -5.18 -0.80
CA ASN A 119 10.63 -5.61 0.13
C ASN A 119 12.01 -5.61 -0.53
N HIS A 120 12.11 -6.14 -1.74
CA HIS A 120 13.36 -6.13 -2.50
C HIS A 120 13.88 -4.71 -2.75
N TYR A 121 13.01 -3.80 -3.13
CA TYR A 121 13.38 -2.40 -3.37
C TYR A 121 13.78 -1.69 -2.08
N MET A 122 13.00 -1.82 -1.02
CA MET A 122 13.20 -1.05 0.22
C MET A 122 14.44 -1.47 1.01
N VAL A 123 14.82 -2.75 0.98
CA VAL A 123 16.05 -3.20 1.69
C VAL A 123 17.33 -2.59 1.10
N HIS A 124 17.29 -2.10 -0.12
CA HIS A 124 18.43 -1.48 -0.78
C HIS A 124 18.44 0.05 -0.62
N GLN A 125 17.44 0.63 0.04
CA GLN A 125 17.41 2.06 0.29
C GLN A 125 18.37 2.44 1.42
N LYS A 126 18.86 3.71 1.39
CA LYS A 126 19.77 4.28 2.36
C LYS A 126 19.24 5.61 2.89
N GLY A 127 19.80 6.09 4.00
CA GLY A 127 19.44 7.37 4.56
C GLY A 127 18.00 7.43 5.08
N ILE A 128 17.31 8.54 4.83
CA ILE A 128 15.95 8.80 5.32
C ILE A 128 14.95 7.74 4.87
N ALA A 129 15.08 7.24 3.63
CA ALA A 129 14.19 6.21 3.12
C ALA A 129 14.33 4.89 3.90
N ALA A 130 15.56 4.51 4.27
CA ALA A 130 15.80 3.32 5.10
C ALA A 130 15.24 3.49 6.51
N GLU A 131 15.41 4.66 7.12
CA GLU A 131 14.86 4.97 8.45
C GLU A 131 13.33 4.91 8.45
N LYS A 132 12.68 5.51 7.47
CA LYS A 132 11.21 5.46 7.31
C LYS A 132 10.68 4.05 7.09
N TYR A 133 11.42 3.24 6.34
CA TYR A 133 11.09 1.84 6.14
C TYR A 133 11.17 1.03 7.44
N GLU A 134 12.21 1.26 8.23
CA GLU A 134 12.35 0.61 9.53
C GLU A 134 11.21 1.02 10.49
N GLU A 135 10.87 2.31 10.54
CA GLU A 135 9.73 2.81 11.32
C GLU A 135 8.40 2.19 10.85
N PHE A 136 8.19 2.10 9.55
CA PHE A 136 7.02 1.46 8.95
C PHE A 136 6.89 0.00 9.41
N TYR A 137 7.97 -0.76 9.35
CA TYR A 137 8.00 -2.16 9.81
C TYR A 137 7.68 -2.29 11.30
N LYS A 138 8.30 -1.45 12.12
CA LYS A 138 8.02 -1.41 13.57
C LYS A 138 6.55 -1.11 13.86
N SER A 139 5.95 -0.20 13.11
CA SER A 139 4.52 0.14 13.27
C SER A 139 3.60 -1.03 12.94
N LEU A 140 3.92 -1.83 11.92
CA LEU A 140 3.15 -3.04 11.57
C LEU A 140 3.17 -4.08 12.71
N TYR A 141 4.31 -4.27 13.36
CA TYR A 141 4.45 -5.22 14.47
C TYR A 141 3.87 -4.72 15.79
N SER A 142 3.73 -3.42 15.99
CA SER A 142 3.16 -2.85 17.21
C SER A 142 1.63 -2.80 17.21
N MET A 143 0.99 -3.13 16.09
CA MET A 143 -0.47 -3.22 15.95
C MET A 143 -1.05 -4.58 16.38
N ASN A 144 -0.22 -5.48 16.92
CA ASN A 144 -0.62 -6.81 17.42
C ASN A 144 -0.80 -6.82 18.94
#